data_22675eff2ad0e91502ee4733a34fd6f1
#
_entry.id   22675eff2ad0e91502ee4733a34fd6f1
#
_cell.length_a   1.000
_cell.length_b   1.000
_cell.length_c   1.000
_cell.angle_alpha   90.00
_cell.angle_beta   90.00
_cell.angle_gamma   90.00
#
_symmetry.space_group_name_H-M   'P 1'
#
loop_
_entity.id
_entity.type
_entity.pdbx_description
1 polymer ?
#
loop_
_entity_poly.entity_id
_entity_poly.type
_entity_poly.pdbx_seq_one_letter_code
_entity_poly.pdbx_strand_id
1 'polypeptide(L)'
;MKKIILIFTFALSLFGADATISVINQGIALPKIVLQDATTAITDPTFKEKFFKIMMGDLKVSSDFEVVDEYITSTYDGDSYTNVMSDKNAELILRYVLEGSQNSQLNLKVKLIDARKASTRYEKIYTMNGDKYPFLAHKSIVELTNELNLPPVGWMEKYIIFAKYTSARESIISVADYTLTYQKPIIKGGLNIFPKWGGADQKTFYYTSYINNKPTLFRYNLETGAKSKIIDSNGMLIASDVSKNGQKVLLTMAPKDQPDIYIYDTISKNLTQVTNYPGIDVNGNFVDNDTRVVFVSDRLGYPNIFATGINNSASVEQMVYHGRNNNSVSTFENYIVYSSREGSGDATNTFNIYLISTQTNFIRQLTASGKNNYPRFSSDGQSVVYIKEHAGQSNLGVIRLNENKSFQFPLKIGKIQSIDW
;
A
#
# COMPACT_ATOMS: atom_id res chain seq x y z
N MET A 1 21.78 73.57 -25.06
CA MET A 1 22.13 72.11 -24.92
C MET A 1 21.36 71.58 -23.75
N LYS A 2 20.24 70.89 -23.97
CA LYS A 2 19.41 70.27 -22.93
C LYS A 2 19.90 68.83 -22.78
N LYS A 3 20.41 68.46 -21.58
CA LYS A 3 20.78 67.09 -21.23
C LYS A 3 19.52 66.36 -20.77
N ILE A 4 19.11 65.29 -21.51
CA ILE A 4 18.05 64.39 -21.15
C ILE A 4 18.71 63.29 -20.28
N ILE A 5 18.29 63.20 -19.02
CA ILE A 5 18.67 62.11 -18.12
C ILE A 5 17.62 61.00 -18.29
N LEU A 6 18.04 59.88 -18.86
CA LEU A 6 17.21 58.68 -19.00
C LEU A 6 17.34 57.88 -17.70
N ILE A 7 16.26 57.81 -16.90
CA ILE A 7 16.18 56.97 -15.72
C ILE A 7 15.72 55.57 -16.17
N PHE A 8 16.63 54.59 -16.13
CA PHE A 8 16.31 53.20 -16.31
C PHE A 8 15.78 52.62 -14.98
N THR A 9 14.47 52.44 -14.87
CA THR A 9 13.86 51.67 -13.81
C THR A 9 14.03 50.18 -14.12
N PHE A 10 14.94 49.54 -13.37
CA PHE A 10 15.09 48.07 -13.38
C PHE A 10 13.94 47.46 -12.59
N ALA A 11 12.93 46.91 -13.27
CA ALA A 11 11.92 46.08 -12.67
C ALA A 11 12.54 44.70 -12.38
N LEU A 12 12.88 44.42 -11.11
CA LEU A 12 13.20 43.09 -10.65
C LEU A 12 11.90 42.26 -10.65
N SER A 13 11.68 41.50 -11.71
CA SER A 13 10.72 40.42 -11.71
C SER A 13 11.28 39.27 -10.86
N LEU A 14 10.74 39.12 -9.66
CA LEU A 14 10.88 37.90 -8.86
C LEU A 14 10.17 36.75 -9.61
N PHE A 15 10.90 36.08 -10.46
CA PHE A 15 10.48 34.76 -10.92
C PHE A 15 10.71 33.79 -9.74
N GLY A 16 9.64 33.47 -9.05
CA GLY A 16 9.60 32.24 -8.25
C GLY A 16 9.85 31.08 -9.22
N ALA A 17 10.99 30.44 -9.11
CA ALA A 17 11.23 29.20 -9.83
C ALA A 17 10.34 28.13 -9.22
N ASP A 18 9.15 27.93 -9.81
CA ASP A 18 8.43 26.66 -9.69
C ASP A 18 9.30 25.60 -10.33
N ALA A 19 10.11 24.93 -9.51
CA ALA A 19 10.82 23.74 -9.91
C ALA A 19 9.79 22.62 -10.03
N THR A 20 9.08 22.58 -11.15
CA THR A 20 8.37 21.38 -11.59
C THR A 20 9.44 20.38 -11.97
N ILE A 21 9.78 19.47 -11.05
CA ILE A 21 10.56 18.29 -11.40
C ILE A 21 9.61 17.40 -12.21
N SER A 22 9.54 17.63 -13.52
CA SER A 22 9.07 16.62 -14.44
C SER A 22 10.14 15.54 -14.45
N VAL A 23 9.87 14.39 -13.83
CA VAL A 23 10.62 13.19 -14.11
C VAL A 23 10.35 12.87 -15.56
N ILE A 24 11.23 13.34 -16.45
CA ILE A 24 11.30 12.90 -17.83
C ILE A 24 11.84 11.47 -17.72
N ASN A 25 10.92 10.52 -17.65
CA ASN A 25 11.23 9.15 -17.98
C ASN A 25 11.67 9.19 -19.45
N GLN A 26 12.97 9.17 -19.70
CA GLN A 26 13.50 9.05 -21.05
C GLN A 26 12.92 7.77 -21.60
N GLY A 27 12.00 7.88 -22.55
CA GLY A 27 11.14 6.82 -23.04
C GLY A 27 11.91 5.63 -23.61
N ILE A 28 12.29 4.73 -22.72
CA ILE A 28 12.52 3.35 -23.11
C ILE A 28 11.13 2.81 -23.38
N ALA A 29 10.82 2.54 -24.65
CA ALA A 29 9.57 1.91 -25.02
C ALA A 29 9.45 0.59 -24.25
N LEU A 30 8.40 0.47 -23.42
CA LEU A 30 8.14 -0.76 -22.69
C LEU A 30 7.92 -1.92 -23.68
N PRO A 31 8.46 -3.12 -23.43
CA PRO A 31 8.21 -4.27 -24.29
C PRO A 31 6.71 -4.59 -24.28
N LYS A 32 6.15 -4.76 -25.48
CA LYS A 32 4.74 -5.09 -25.64
C LYS A 32 4.50 -6.57 -25.42
N ILE A 33 3.58 -6.90 -24.53
CA ILE A 33 3.29 -8.29 -24.11
C ILE A 33 1.83 -8.65 -24.36
N VAL A 34 1.60 -9.88 -24.84
CA VAL A 34 0.30 -10.52 -24.95
C VAL A 34 0.17 -11.61 -23.91
N LEU A 35 -0.96 -11.66 -23.22
CA LEU A 35 -1.34 -12.77 -22.34
C LEU A 35 -2.22 -13.75 -23.09
N GLN A 36 -1.90 -15.04 -23.07
CA GLN A 36 -2.63 -16.11 -23.74
C GLN A 36 -3.07 -17.20 -22.75
N ASP A 37 -4.36 -17.50 -22.74
CA ASP A 37 -4.95 -18.62 -22.01
C ASP A 37 -4.98 -19.88 -22.88
N ALA A 38 -4.21 -20.89 -22.52
CA ALA A 38 -4.19 -22.20 -23.15
C ALA A 38 -4.87 -23.29 -22.30
N THR A 39 -5.71 -22.89 -21.32
CA THR A 39 -6.37 -23.79 -20.39
C THR A 39 -7.49 -24.55 -21.07
N THR A 40 -7.41 -25.89 -21.10
CA THR A 40 -8.42 -26.79 -21.62
C THR A 40 -9.10 -27.65 -20.54
N ALA A 41 -8.37 -27.97 -19.45
CA ALA A 41 -8.84 -28.86 -18.40
C ALA A 41 -9.93 -28.23 -17.49
N ILE A 42 -9.99 -26.90 -17.42
CA ILE A 42 -11.00 -26.17 -16.65
C ILE A 42 -12.10 -25.70 -17.60
N THR A 43 -13.32 -26.18 -17.37
CA THR A 43 -14.48 -25.88 -18.23
C THR A 43 -15.31 -24.69 -17.78
N ASP A 44 -15.12 -24.18 -16.53
CA ASP A 44 -15.81 -22.99 -16.03
C ASP A 44 -15.27 -21.71 -16.70
N PRO A 45 -16.01 -21.09 -17.63
CA PRO A 45 -15.54 -19.91 -18.33
C PRO A 45 -15.42 -18.69 -17.40
N THR A 46 -16.24 -18.61 -16.36
CA THR A 46 -16.23 -17.52 -15.38
C THR A 46 -14.95 -17.54 -14.58
N PHE A 47 -14.47 -18.71 -14.18
CA PHE A 47 -13.22 -18.86 -13.45
C PHE A 47 -12.01 -18.55 -14.35
N LYS A 48 -12.00 -19.04 -15.58
CA LYS A 48 -10.95 -18.76 -16.57
C LYS A 48 -10.81 -17.25 -16.80
N GLU A 49 -11.93 -16.56 -17.02
CA GLU A 49 -11.94 -15.11 -17.21
C GLU A 49 -11.46 -14.34 -15.98
N LYS A 50 -11.86 -14.76 -14.77
CA LYS A 50 -11.38 -14.15 -13.52
C LYS A 50 -9.87 -14.31 -13.37
N PHE A 51 -9.34 -15.49 -13.60
CA PHE A 51 -7.91 -15.75 -13.49
C PHE A 51 -7.12 -14.92 -14.51
N PHE A 52 -7.58 -14.91 -15.77
CA PHE A 52 -7.01 -14.10 -16.84
C PHE A 52 -6.96 -12.60 -16.44
N LYS A 53 -8.06 -12.07 -15.92
CA LYS A 53 -8.14 -10.66 -15.48
C LYS A 53 -7.16 -10.33 -14.37
N ILE A 54 -6.87 -11.27 -13.45
CA ILE A 54 -5.89 -11.05 -12.40
C ILE A 54 -4.48 -11.00 -13.02
N MET A 55 -4.10 -12.00 -13.81
CA MET A 55 -2.78 -11.99 -14.47
C MET A 55 -2.58 -10.76 -15.35
N MET A 56 -3.60 -10.37 -16.11
CA MET A 56 -3.61 -9.15 -16.91
C MET A 56 -3.44 -7.91 -16.05
N GLY A 57 -4.14 -7.85 -14.92
CA GLY A 57 -4.05 -6.78 -13.93
C GLY A 57 -2.65 -6.69 -13.35
N ASP A 58 -2.05 -7.80 -12.95
CA ASP A 58 -0.70 -7.89 -12.40
C ASP A 58 0.36 -7.38 -13.39
N LEU A 59 0.27 -7.78 -14.67
CA LEU A 59 1.14 -7.27 -15.73
C LEU A 59 1.00 -5.75 -15.91
N LYS A 60 -0.21 -5.20 -15.83
CA LYS A 60 -0.44 -3.74 -15.90
C LYS A 60 0.10 -3.02 -14.66
N VAL A 61 -0.12 -3.60 -13.49
CA VAL A 61 0.29 -3.01 -12.20
C VAL A 61 1.79 -3.08 -12.00
N SER A 62 2.49 -4.09 -12.53
CA SER A 62 3.95 -4.13 -12.54
C SER A 62 4.54 -2.90 -13.22
N SER A 63 3.82 -2.38 -14.25
CA SER A 63 4.20 -1.19 -15.03
C SER A 63 5.44 -1.38 -15.92
N ASP A 64 5.90 -2.61 -16.10
CA ASP A 64 7.09 -2.97 -16.86
C ASP A 64 6.78 -3.34 -18.31
N PHE A 65 5.49 -3.41 -18.67
CA PHE A 65 5.03 -3.85 -19.98
C PHE A 65 3.97 -2.91 -20.57
N GLU A 66 3.92 -2.81 -21.89
CA GLU A 66 2.75 -2.40 -22.63
C GLU A 66 1.87 -3.63 -22.87
N VAL A 67 0.79 -3.77 -22.11
CA VAL A 67 -0.04 -4.98 -22.10
C VAL A 67 -1.16 -4.88 -23.11
N VAL A 68 -1.29 -5.86 -24.02
CA VAL A 68 -2.42 -5.95 -24.94
C VAL A 68 -3.67 -6.37 -24.17
N ASP A 69 -4.68 -5.50 -24.11
CA ASP A 69 -5.90 -5.65 -23.30
C ASP A 69 -6.97 -6.46 -24.05
N GLU A 70 -6.69 -7.74 -24.30
CA GLU A 70 -7.56 -8.65 -25.03
C GLU A 70 -7.49 -10.06 -24.43
N TYR A 71 -8.64 -10.74 -24.30
CA TYR A 71 -8.68 -12.16 -23.92
C TYR A 71 -8.37 -13.04 -25.14
N ILE A 72 -7.19 -13.63 -25.14
CA ILE A 72 -6.71 -14.45 -26.25
C ILE A 72 -6.53 -15.88 -25.77
N THR A 73 -7.18 -16.82 -26.48
CA THR A 73 -7.00 -18.25 -26.27
C THR A 73 -5.92 -18.81 -27.21
N SER A 74 -5.24 -19.86 -26.79
CA SER A 74 -4.17 -20.52 -27.56
C SER A 74 -4.07 -21.99 -27.19
N THR A 75 -3.21 -22.73 -27.92
CA THR A 75 -2.71 -24.04 -27.48
C THR A 75 -1.37 -23.88 -26.83
N TYR A 76 -1.08 -24.64 -25.75
CA TYR A 76 0.15 -24.43 -24.98
C TYR A 76 1.41 -24.58 -25.81
N ASP A 77 1.50 -25.62 -26.64
CA ASP A 77 2.65 -25.93 -27.49
C ASP A 77 2.48 -25.46 -28.96
N GLY A 78 1.47 -24.62 -29.21
CA GLY A 78 1.19 -24.15 -30.57
C GLY A 78 2.14 -23.05 -31.05
N ASP A 79 2.38 -23.02 -32.37
CA ASP A 79 3.32 -22.10 -33.05
C ASP A 79 2.69 -20.74 -33.46
N SER A 80 1.73 -20.23 -32.69
CA SER A 80 0.99 -19.00 -33.03
C SER A 80 1.78 -17.68 -32.86
N TYR A 81 3.10 -17.72 -32.90
CA TYR A 81 3.95 -16.54 -32.64
C TYR A 81 3.87 -15.48 -33.75
N THR A 82 3.83 -15.92 -35.02
CA THR A 82 3.85 -15.03 -36.19
C THR A 82 2.64 -14.11 -36.24
N ASN A 83 1.45 -14.64 -35.93
CA ASN A 83 0.22 -13.85 -35.93
C ASN A 83 0.20 -12.80 -34.80
N VAL A 84 0.79 -13.09 -33.64
CA VAL A 84 0.90 -12.15 -32.53
C VAL A 84 1.82 -10.99 -32.88
N MET A 85 2.94 -11.26 -33.58
CA MET A 85 3.84 -10.22 -34.05
C MET A 85 3.18 -9.33 -35.10
N SER A 86 2.55 -9.93 -36.14
CA SER A 86 1.94 -9.19 -37.25
C SER A 86 0.72 -8.40 -36.81
N ASP A 87 -0.17 -9.01 -36.04
CA ASP A 87 -1.50 -8.45 -35.76
C ASP A 87 -1.52 -7.54 -34.53
N LYS A 88 -0.68 -7.83 -33.53
CA LYS A 88 -0.64 -7.12 -32.24
C LYS A 88 0.62 -6.28 -32.05
N ASN A 89 1.64 -6.42 -32.91
CA ASN A 89 2.95 -5.80 -32.75
C ASN A 89 3.57 -6.05 -31.38
N ALA A 90 3.40 -7.25 -30.83
CA ALA A 90 3.87 -7.63 -29.51
C ALA A 90 5.12 -8.49 -29.58
N GLU A 91 6.11 -8.16 -28.75
CA GLU A 91 7.42 -8.82 -28.72
C GLU A 91 7.45 -10.04 -27.82
N LEU A 92 6.59 -10.03 -26.81
CA LEU A 92 6.51 -11.05 -25.77
C LEU A 92 5.12 -11.68 -25.72
N ILE A 93 5.09 -12.98 -25.49
CA ILE A 93 3.87 -13.74 -25.24
C ILE A 93 4.03 -14.46 -23.90
N LEU A 94 3.18 -14.12 -22.93
CA LEU A 94 3.03 -14.90 -21.71
C LEU A 94 1.86 -15.86 -21.89
N ARG A 95 2.17 -17.15 -22.04
CA ARG A 95 1.17 -18.20 -22.24
C ARG A 95 1.04 -19.04 -20.98
N TYR A 96 -0.18 -19.37 -20.57
CA TYR A 96 -0.39 -20.18 -19.39
C TYR A 96 -1.44 -21.28 -19.60
N VAL A 97 -1.35 -22.31 -18.74
CA VAL A 97 -2.35 -23.37 -18.57
C VAL A 97 -2.66 -23.52 -17.09
N LEU A 98 -3.95 -23.62 -16.76
CA LEU A 98 -4.43 -23.99 -15.45
C LEU A 98 -4.94 -25.43 -15.45
N GLU A 99 -4.57 -26.19 -14.40
CA GLU A 99 -5.06 -27.53 -14.12
C GLU A 99 -5.53 -27.66 -12.68
N GLY A 100 -6.52 -28.50 -12.42
CA GLY A 100 -7.07 -28.68 -11.08
C GLY A 100 -8.36 -27.93 -10.82
N SER A 101 -8.63 -27.53 -9.60
CA SER A 101 -9.88 -26.82 -9.25
C SER A 101 -9.70 -25.82 -8.09
N GLN A 102 -10.61 -24.84 -8.01
CA GLN A 102 -10.66 -23.86 -6.92
C GLN A 102 -10.87 -24.51 -5.53
N ASN A 103 -11.51 -25.68 -5.46
CA ASN A 103 -11.84 -26.36 -4.21
C ASN A 103 -10.74 -27.33 -3.75
N SER A 104 -9.68 -27.49 -4.53
CA SER A 104 -8.57 -28.39 -4.23
C SER A 104 -7.24 -27.71 -4.51
N GLN A 105 -6.38 -28.35 -5.27
CA GLN A 105 -5.10 -27.83 -5.69
C GLN A 105 -5.19 -27.30 -7.13
N LEU A 106 -4.54 -26.17 -7.41
CA LEU A 106 -4.34 -25.63 -8.73
C LEU A 106 -2.87 -25.68 -9.10
N ASN A 107 -2.61 -26.09 -10.32
CA ASN A 107 -1.32 -26.01 -10.99
C ASN A 107 -1.41 -24.96 -12.09
N LEU A 108 -0.47 -24.04 -12.11
CA LEU A 108 -0.30 -23.03 -13.14
C LEU A 108 1.02 -23.29 -13.85
N LYS A 109 0.96 -23.64 -15.12
CA LYS A 109 2.13 -23.72 -15.98
C LYS A 109 2.19 -22.47 -16.83
N VAL A 110 3.30 -21.77 -16.83
CA VAL A 110 3.53 -20.55 -17.63
C VAL A 110 4.76 -20.68 -18.48
N LYS A 111 4.74 -20.07 -19.67
CA LYS A 111 5.93 -19.83 -20.46
C LYS A 111 5.94 -18.44 -21.07
N LEU A 112 7.12 -17.80 -21.05
CA LEU A 112 7.40 -16.57 -21.75
C LEU A 112 8.07 -16.89 -23.07
N ILE A 113 7.51 -16.42 -24.14
CA ILE A 113 8.00 -16.63 -25.51
C ILE A 113 8.46 -15.28 -26.08
N ASP A 114 9.66 -15.25 -26.62
CA ASP A 114 10.13 -14.17 -27.47
C ASP A 114 9.54 -14.38 -28.86
N ALA A 115 8.57 -13.56 -29.23
CA ALA A 115 7.83 -13.72 -30.49
C ALA A 115 8.69 -13.44 -31.73
N ARG A 116 9.74 -12.57 -31.59
CA ARG A 116 10.69 -12.28 -32.69
C ARG A 116 11.61 -13.46 -33.02
N LYS A 117 11.99 -14.21 -31.96
CA LYS A 117 12.91 -15.33 -32.07
C LYS A 117 12.20 -16.68 -32.16
N ALA A 118 10.88 -16.70 -32.00
CA ALA A 118 10.08 -17.91 -31.86
C ALA A 118 10.66 -18.89 -30.82
N SER A 119 11.17 -18.39 -29.71
CA SER A 119 11.85 -19.19 -28.69
C SER A 119 11.30 -18.94 -27.29
N THR A 120 11.18 -20.02 -26.51
CA THR A 120 10.84 -19.93 -25.08
C THR A 120 12.03 -19.37 -24.30
N ARG A 121 11.81 -18.28 -23.57
CA ARG A 121 12.80 -17.66 -22.68
C ARG A 121 12.71 -18.18 -21.25
N TYR A 122 11.50 -18.57 -20.83
CA TYR A 122 11.20 -18.93 -19.45
C TYR A 122 10.02 -19.89 -19.43
N GLU A 123 10.08 -20.92 -18.61
CA GLU A 123 8.96 -21.84 -18.38
C GLU A 123 9.01 -22.33 -16.93
N LYS A 124 7.85 -22.30 -16.24
CA LYS A 124 7.76 -22.71 -14.84
C LYS A 124 6.37 -23.22 -14.47
N ILE A 125 6.33 -24.08 -13.46
CA ILE A 125 5.10 -24.62 -12.88
C ILE A 125 4.98 -24.16 -11.44
N TYR A 126 3.81 -23.69 -11.07
CA TYR A 126 3.44 -23.27 -9.71
C TYR A 126 2.28 -24.10 -9.24
N THR A 127 2.26 -24.40 -7.95
CA THR A 127 1.19 -25.16 -7.31
C THR A 127 0.74 -24.43 -6.06
N MET A 128 -0.58 -24.31 -5.87
CA MET A 128 -1.18 -23.65 -4.71
C MET A 128 -2.58 -24.21 -4.43
N ASN A 129 -3.07 -24.04 -3.19
CA ASN A 129 -4.47 -24.32 -2.89
C ASN A 129 -5.37 -23.42 -3.74
N GLY A 130 -6.43 -23.99 -4.31
CA GLY A 130 -7.26 -23.32 -5.31
C GLY A 130 -8.04 -22.11 -4.78
N ASP A 131 -8.33 -22.04 -3.48
CA ASP A 131 -8.92 -20.87 -2.84
C ASP A 131 -7.99 -19.64 -2.87
N LYS A 132 -6.67 -19.86 -3.00
CA LYS A 132 -5.65 -18.81 -3.11
C LYS A 132 -5.23 -18.52 -4.56
N TYR A 133 -6.06 -18.83 -5.53
CA TYR A 133 -5.72 -18.63 -6.95
C TYR A 133 -5.26 -17.21 -7.33
N PRO A 134 -5.67 -16.10 -6.65
CA PRO A 134 -5.10 -14.80 -6.93
C PRO A 134 -3.60 -14.75 -6.62
N PHE A 135 -3.18 -15.33 -5.50
CA PHE A 135 -1.75 -15.40 -5.15
C PHE A 135 -0.95 -16.30 -6.10
N LEU A 136 -1.58 -17.29 -6.72
CA LEU A 136 -0.95 -18.10 -7.75
C LEU A 136 -0.63 -17.26 -8.99
N ALA A 137 -1.56 -16.40 -9.41
CA ALA A 137 -1.34 -15.43 -10.48
C ALA A 137 -0.24 -14.43 -10.10
N HIS A 138 -0.34 -13.77 -8.94
CA HIS A 138 0.64 -12.80 -8.44
C HIS A 138 2.05 -13.38 -8.42
N LYS A 139 2.21 -14.58 -7.86
CA LYS A 139 3.49 -15.27 -7.79
C LYS A 139 4.11 -15.46 -9.16
N SER A 140 3.33 -15.84 -10.16
CA SER A 140 3.83 -16.06 -11.52
C SER A 140 4.37 -14.78 -12.17
N ILE A 141 3.74 -13.63 -11.90
CA ILE A 141 4.20 -12.34 -12.42
C ILE A 141 5.39 -11.81 -11.62
N VAL A 142 5.41 -11.97 -10.28
CA VAL A 142 6.58 -11.62 -9.45
C VAL A 142 7.82 -12.39 -9.90
N GLU A 143 7.71 -13.69 -10.13
CA GLU A 143 8.85 -14.48 -10.58
C GLU A 143 9.24 -14.17 -12.05
N LEU A 144 8.26 -13.84 -12.91
CA LEU A 144 8.52 -13.37 -14.27
C LEU A 144 9.34 -12.07 -14.28
N THR A 145 8.96 -11.08 -13.45
CA THR A 145 9.71 -9.81 -13.35
C THR A 145 11.12 -10.04 -12.82
N ASN A 146 11.30 -10.93 -11.83
CA ASN A 146 12.62 -11.31 -11.31
C ASN A 146 13.50 -11.97 -12.40
N GLU A 147 12.93 -12.90 -13.17
CA GLU A 147 13.65 -13.59 -14.28
C GLU A 147 14.12 -12.61 -15.36
N LEU A 148 13.34 -11.58 -15.60
CA LEU A 148 13.66 -10.53 -16.57
C LEU A 148 14.56 -9.43 -15.99
N ASN A 149 14.95 -9.50 -14.72
CA ASN A 149 15.68 -8.47 -13.98
C ASN A 149 14.99 -7.10 -14.02
N LEU A 150 13.65 -7.08 -13.93
CA LEU A 150 12.83 -5.90 -13.86
C LEU A 150 12.70 -5.42 -12.39
N PRO A 151 12.23 -4.18 -12.16
CA PRO A 151 11.98 -3.70 -10.80
C PRO A 151 11.11 -4.67 -9.98
N PRO A 152 11.47 -4.99 -8.73
CA PRO A 152 10.79 -6.00 -7.96
C PRO A 152 9.33 -5.60 -7.66
N VAL A 153 8.45 -6.58 -7.74
CA VAL A 153 7.02 -6.44 -7.39
C VAL A 153 6.58 -7.48 -6.34
N GLY A 154 7.52 -7.94 -5.52
CA GLY A 154 7.30 -8.97 -4.49
C GLY A 154 6.20 -8.65 -3.47
N TRP A 155 5.85 -7.37 -3.33
CA TRP A 155 4.73 -6.92 -2.52
C TRP A 155 3.36 -7.45 -3.01
N MET A 156 3.22 -7.87 -4.27
CA MET A 156 1.98 -8.47 -4.79
C MET A 156 1.63 -9.79 -4.09
N GLU A 157 2.63 -10.53 -3.58
CA GLU A 157 2.43 -11.76 -2.81
C GLU A 157 2.12 -11.52 -1.32
N LYS A 158 2.16 -10.26 -0.85
CA LYS A 158 1.89 -9.92 0.54
C LYS A 158 0.40 -9.75 0.81
N TYR A 159 0.00 -10.09 2.03
CA TYR A 159 -1.36 -9.84 2.49
C TYR A 159 -1.55 -8.36 2.83
N ILE A 160 -2.69 -7.84 2.45
CA ILE A 160 -3.28 -6.66 3.06
C ILE A 160 -4.14 -7.13 4.24
N ILE A 161 -3.99 -6.50 5.39
CA ILE A 161 -4.88 -6.73 6.54
C ILE A 161 -5.74 -5.49 6.76
N PHE A 162 -7.03 -5.69 6.98
CA PHE A 162 -7.96 -4.58 7.18
C PHE A 162 -9.10 -4.92 8.14
N ALA A 163 -9.62 -3.89 8.81
CA ALA A 163 -10.85 -3.97 9.57
C ALA A 163 -12.01 -3.39 8.76
N LYS A 164 -13.15 -4.07 8.79
CA LYS A 164 -14.39 -3.64 8.13
C LYS A 164 -15.55 -3.70 9.11
N TYR A 165 -16.31 -2.61 9.24
CA TYR A 165 -17.55 -2.62 10.03
C TYR A 165 -18.60 -3.53 9.41
N THR A 166 -19.24 -4.33 10.24
CA THR A 166 -20.42 -5.13 9.91
C THR A 166 -21.69 -4.54 10.52
N SER A 167 -21.53 -3.83 11.63
CA SER A 167 -22.58 -3.03 12.28
C SER A 167 -21.92 -1.89 13.09
N ALA A 168 -22.71 -1.06 13.77
CA ALA A 168 -22.22 0.07 14.56
C ALA A 168 -21.25 -0.34 15.70
N ARG A 169 -21.32 -1.58 16.18
CA ARG A 169 -20.50 -2.09 17.30
C ARG A 169 -19.77 -3.39 16.98
N GLU A 170 -19.74 -3.74 15.71
CA GLU A 170 -19.07 -4.95 15.25
C GLU A 170 -18.21 -4.69 14.04
N SER A 171 -17.08 -5.35 13.99
CA SER A 171 -16.18 -5.34 12.85
C SER A 171 -15.50 -6.70 12.67
N ILE A 172 -15.06 -6.94 11.45
CA ILE A 172 -14.30 -8.13 11.08
C ILE A 172 -12.91 -7.67 10.65
N ILE A 173 -11.87 -8.35 11.15
CA ILE A 173 -10.52 -8.22 10.59
C ILE A 173 -10.33 -9.35 9.57
N SER A 174 -9.93 -8.97 8.38
CA SER A 174 -9.69 -9.88 7.25
C SER A 174 -8.30 -9.68 6.68
N VAL A 175 -7.72 -10.75 6.12
CA VAL A 175 -6.58 -10.65 5.20
C VAL A 175 -7.07 -10.79 3.77
N ALA A 176 -6.40 -10.11 2.84
CA ALA A 176 -6.73 -10.11 1.41
C ALA A 176 -5.45 -10.06 0.56
N ASP A 177 -5.57 -10.40 -0.72
CA ASP A 177 -4.64 -9.96 -1.73
C ASP A 177 -4.85 -8.47 -2.06
N TYR A 178 -3.91 -7.84 -2.72
CA TYR A 178 -3.96 -6.41 -3.02
C TYR A 178 -5.10 -6.02 -4.00
N THR A 179 -5.66 -6.98 -4.74
CA THR A 179 -6.83 -6.75 -5.62
C THR A 179 -8.16 -6.90 -4.91
N LEU A 180 -8.16 -7.31 -3.63
CA LEU A 180 -9.34 -7.67 -2.84
C LEU A 180 -10.15 -8.83 -3.43
N THR A 181 -9.59 -9.63 -4.32
CA THR A 181 -10.24 -10.81 -4.91
C THR A 181 -10.27 -11.98 -3.93
N TYR A 182 -9.14 -12.24 -3.25
CA TYR A 182 -9.07 -13.14 -2.11
C TYR A 182 -9.34 -12.34 -0.83
N GLN A 183 -10.29 -12.79 -0.04
CA GLN A 183 -10.55 -12.21 1.28
C GLN A 183 -10.87 -13.34 2.27
N LYS A 184 -10.14 -13.38 3.37
CA LYS A 184 -10.36 -14.36 4.44
C LYS A 184 -10.57 -13.63 5.77
N PRO A 185 -11.77 -13.74 6.37
CA PRO A 185 -11.99 -13.24 7.74
C PRO A 185 -11.16 -14.03 8.74
N ILE A 186 -10.45 -13.31 9.61
CA ILE A 186 -9.57 -13.87 10.64
C ILE A 186 -10.18 -13.67 12.04
N ILE A 187 -10.57 -12.43 12.37
CA ILE A 187 -11.18 -12.09 13.66
C ILE A 187 -12.62 -11.69 13.43
N LYS A 188 -13.54 -12.30 14.15
CA LYS A 188 -14.99 -12.05 14.10
C LYS A 188 -15.55 -11.86 15.50
N GLY A 189 -16.69 -11.19 15.59
CA GLY A 189 -17.43 -10.94 16.83
C GLY A 189 -16.87 -9.79 17.66
N GLY A 190 -17.74 -8.86 18.04
CA GLY A 190 -17.37 -7.64 18.74
C GLY A 190 -16.66 -6.59 17.88
N LEU A 191 -16.23 -5.52 18.52
CA LEU A 191 -15.52 -4.42 17.85
C LEU A 191 -14.01 -4.68 17.85
N ASN A 192 -13.48 -5.04 16.68
CA ASN A 192 -12.06 -5.34 16.44
C ASN A 192 -11.54 -4.38 15.37
N ILE A 193 -10.58 -3.54 15.71
CA ILE A 193 -10.15 -2.41 14.89
C ILE A 193 -8.62 -2.26 14.86
N PHE A 194 -8.14 -1.46 13.91
CA PHE A 194 -6.74 -1.08 13.76
C PHE A 194 -5.76 -2.27 13.73
N PRO A 195 -5.94 -3.23 12.81
CA PRO A 195 -4.94 -4.27 12.65
C PRO A 195 -3.63 -3.67 12.16
N LYS A 196 -2.51 -4.15 12.72
CA LYS A 196 -1.15 -3.75 12.36
C LYS A 196 -0.25 -4.98 12.31
N TRP A 197 0.44 -5.21 11.20
CA TRP A 197 1.39 -6.31 11.07
C TRP A 197 2.51 -6.21 12.12
N GLY A 198 2.88 -7.36 12.67
CA GLY A 198 3.95 -7.47 13.67
C GLY A 198 5.36 -7.55 13.07
N GLY A 199 5.47 -7.53 11.75
CA GLY A 199 6.72 -7.57 11.01
C GLY A 199 6.48 -7.88 9.52
N ALA A 200 7.51 -7.70 8.69
CA ALA A 200 7.46 -7.91 7.25
C ALA A 200 7.21 -9.37 6.82
N ASP A 201 7.38 -10.34 7.72
CA ASP A 201 7.07 -11.75 7.51
C ASP A 201 5.56 -12.04 7.53
N GLN A 202 4.75 -11.11 8.03
CA GLN A 202 3.30 -11.18 8.15
C GLN A 202 2.76 -12.41 8.91
N LYS A 203 3.56 -12.98 9.81
CA LYS A 203 3.15 -14.13 10.64
C LYS A 203 2.25 -13.73 11.80
N THR A 204 2.43 -12.52 12.30
CA THR A 204 1.66 -12.01 13.43
C THR A 204 1.14 -10.60 13.15
N PHE A 205 0.04 -10.25 13.80
CA PHE A 205 -0.48 -8.87 13.80
C PHE A 205 -1.04 -8.50 15.17
N TYR A 206 -1.04 -7.20 15.44
CA TYR A 206 -1.69 -6.58 16.58
C TYR A 206 -3.05 -6.04 16.17
N TYR A 207 -3.99 -5.98 17.09
CA TYR A 207 -5.28 -5.34 16.89
C TYR A 207 -5.92 -4.97 18.22
N THR A 208 -6.77 -3.96 18.21
CA THR A 208 -7.55 -3.56 19.37
C THR A 208 -8.92 -4.20 19.33
N SER A 209 -9.31 -4.83 20.43
CA SER A 209 -10.66 -5.38 20.66
C SER A 209 -11.25 -4.74 21.91
N TYR A 210 -12.53 -4.43 21.87
CA TYR A 210 -13.24 -3.91 23.04
C TYR A 210 -13.81 -5.04 23.89
N ILE A 211 -13.23 -5.25 25.06
CA ILE A 211 -13.67 -6.25 26.05
C ILE A 211 -14.32 -5.52 27.21
N ASN A 212 -15.61 -5.75 27.44
CA ASN A 212 -16.39 -5.02 28.45
C ASN A 212 -16.24 -3.49 28.37
N ASN A 213 -16.33 -2.94 27.15
CA ASN A 213 -16.12 -1.54 26.81
C ASN A 213 -14.69 -1.00 27.04
N LYS A 214 -13.73 -1.87 27.38
CA LYS A 214 -12.33 -1.47 27.58
C LYS A 214 -11.49 -1.86 26.37
N PRO A 215 -10.78 -0.91 25.72
CA PRO A 215 -9.88 -1.23 24.63
C PRO A 215 -8.72 -2.08 25.14
N THR A 216 -8.54 -3.21 24.48
CA THR A 216 -7.56 -4.23 24.82
C THR A 216 -6.77 -4.58 23.57
N LEU A 217 -5.43 -4.49 23.64
CA LEU A 217 -4.54 -4.86 22.55
C LEU A 217 -4.26 -6.36 22.61
N PHE A 218 -4.45 -7.00 21.47
CA PHE A 218 -4.10 -8.40 21.26
C PHE A 218 -3.02 -8.53 20.19
N ARG A 219 -2.21 -9.57 20.33
CA ARG A 219 -1.36 -10.13 19.28
C ARG A 219 -1.97 -11.44 18.82
N TYR A 220 -2.04 -11.61 17.50
CA TYR A 220 -2.56 -12.83 16.88
C TYR A 220 -1.51 -13.42 15.94
N ASN A 221 -1.33 -14.75 16.00
CA ASN A 221 -0.47 -15.47 15.06
C ASN A 221 -1.33 -16.07 13.94
N LEU A 222 -1.06 -15.69 12.70
CA LEU A 222 -1.87 -16.05 11.53
C LEU A 222 -1.74 -17.54 11.17
N GLU A 223 -0.59 -18.16 11.43
CA GLU A 223 -0.31 -19.56 11.12
C GLU A 223 -0.94 -20.51 12.15
N THR A 224 -0.76 -20.20 13.43
CA THR A 224 -1.20 -21.08 14.53
C THR A 224 -2.59 -20.77 15.08
N GLY A 225 -3.12 -19.58 14.78
CA GLY A 225 -4.35 -19.07 15.38
C GLY A 225 -4.21 -18.62 16.83
N ALA A 226 -2.99 -18.64 17.38
CA ALA A 226 -2.77 -18.27 18.78
C ALA A 226 -3.03 -16.77 19.01
N LYS A 227 -3.82 -16.47 20.05
CA LYS A 227 -4.18 -15.10 20.47
C LYS A 227 -3.63 -14.85 21.87
N SER A 228 -2.94 -13.73 22.07
CA SER A 228 -2.44 -13.27 23.37
C SER A 228 -2.82 -11.84 23.64
N LYS A 229 -3.29 -11.57 24.86
CA LYS A 229 -3.48 -10.21 25.37
C LYS A 229 -2.13 -9.57 25.64
N ILE A 230 -1.93 -8.33 25.19
CA ILE A 230 -0.71 -7.54 25.42
C ILE A 230 -0.92 -6.59 26.58
N ILE A 231 -1.85 -5.65 26.44
CA ILE A 231 -2.14 -4.62 27.44
C ILE A 231 -3.59 -4.13 27.24
N ASP A 232 -4.15 -3.47 28.21
CA ASP A 232 -5.41 -2.72 28.09
C ASP A 232 -5.23 -1.27 28.59
N SER A 233 -6.19 -0.41 28.24
CA SER A 233 -6.22 1.00 28.64
C SER A 233 -7.63 1.41 29.04
N ASN A 234 -7.77 2.45 29.87
CA ASN A 234 -9.07 3.00 30.18
C ASN A 234 -9.63 3.86 29.04
N GLY A 235 -8.76 4.48 28.25
CA GLY A 235 -9.10 5.21 27.03
C GLY A 235 -8.50 4.55 25.79
N MET A 236 -8.29 5.34 24.72
CA MET A 236 -7.77 4.88 23.44
C MET A 236 -6.54 3.96 23.59
N LEU A 237 -6.47 2.93 22.78
CA LEU A 237 -5.32 2.03 22.69
C LEU A 237 -5.24 1.46 21.27
N ILE A 238 -4.16 1.78 20.56
CA ILE A 238 -3.94 1.35 19.17
C ILE A 238 -2.45 1.04 18.98
N ALA A 239 -2.12 -0.10 18.39
CA ALA A 239 -0.79 -0.34 17.86
C ALA A 239 -0.68 0.37 16.50
N SER A 240 0.19 1.37 16.41
CA SER A 240 0.31 2.22 15.23
C SER A 240 1.50 1.82 14.35
N ASP A 241 2.57 1.28 14.94
CA ASP A 241 3.72 0.77 14.19
C ASP A 241 4.55 -0.25 14.98
N VAL A 242 5.45 -0.95 14.29
CA VAL A 242 6.35 -1.96 14.86
C VAL A 242 7.77 -1.71 14.33
N SER A 243 8.77 -1.73 15.22
CA SER A 243 10.18 -1.56 14.83
C SER A 243 10.64 -2.63 13.84
N LYS A 244 11.67 -2.34 13.05
CA LYS A 244 12.21 -3.26 12.03
C LYS A 244 12.56 -4.65 12.58
N ASN A 245 13.02 -4.73 13.82
CA ASN A 245 13.36 -5.99 14.49
C ASN A 245 12.17 -6.66 15.22
N GLY A 246 10.97 -6.07 15.17
CA GLY A 246 9.76 -6.61 15.80
C GLY A 246 9.72 -6.52 17.34
N GLN A 247 10.72 -5.91 17.99
CA GLN A 247 10.83 -5.89 19.46
C GLN A 247 10.07 -4.73 20.11
N LYS A 248 9.90 -3.62 19.41
CA LYS A 248 9.19 -2.45 19.92
C LYS A 248 7.90 -2.21 19.13
N VAL A 249 6.83 -1.94 19.85
CA VAL A 249 5.53 -1.58 19.27
C VAL A 249 5.18 -0.16 19.70
N LEU A 250 4.94 0.71 18.73
CA LEU A 250 4.40 2.05 19.00
C LEU A 250 2.91 1.95 19.27
N LEU A 251 2.51 2.53 20.38
CA LEU A 251 1.12 2.59 20.83
C LEU A 251 0.67 4.06 20.87
N THR A 252 -0.51 4.32 20.34
CA THR A 252 -1.31 5.48 20.73
C THR A 252 -2.14 5.07 21.92
N MET A 253 -1.98 5.73 23.06
CA MET A 253 -2.60 5.30 24.31
C MET A 253 -3.09 6.49 25.13
N ALA A 254 -4.31 6.37 25.66
CA ALA A 254 -4.91 7.40 26.53
C ALA A 254 -5.31 6.81 27.90
N PRO A 255 -4.34 6.50 28.77
CA PRO A 255 -4.65 5.90 30.08
C PRO A 255 -5.37 6.87 31.01
N LYS A 256 -5.25 8.19 30.80
CA LYS A 256 -5.85 9.29 31.57
C LYS A 256 -6.51 10.32 30.65
N ASP A 257 -7.39 9.86 29.75
CA ASP A 257 -8.18 10.68 28.81
C ASP A 257 -7.39 11.41 27.71
N GLN A 258 -6.07 11.52 27.82
CA GLN A 258 -5.21 12.20 26.85
C GLN A 258 -4.37 11.19 26.08
N PRO A 259 -4.46 11.16 24.72
CA PRO A 259 -3.69 10.28 23.90
C PRO A 259 -2.28 10.80 23.67
N ASP A 260 -1.31 9.95 24.00
CA ASP A 260 0.11 10.15 23.72
C ASP A 260 0.72 8.91 23.05
N ILE A 261 1.94 9.06 22.56
CA ILE A 261 2.73 7.98 21.97
C ILE A 261 3.54 7.26 23.05
N TYR A 262 3.44 5.94 23.04
CA TYR A 262 4.18 5.04 23.91
C TYR A 262 4.95 4.01 23.09
N ILE A 263 6.06 3.51 23.64
CA ILE A 263 6.77 2.33 23.16
C ILE A 263 6.53 1.19 24.14
N TYR A 264 6.02 0.07 23.62
CA TYR A 264 5.93 -1.19 24.34
C TYR A 264 7.05 -2.13 23.85
N ASP A 265 7.92 -2.56 24.75
CA ASP A 265 8.96 -3.55 24.47
C ASP A 265 8.39 -4.94 24.64
N THR A 266 8.40 -5.76 23.57
CA THR A 266 7.78 -7.09 23.53
C THR A 266 8.54 -8.14 24.33
N ILE A 267 9.82 -7.89 24.67
CA ILE A 267 10.69 -8.79 25.41
C ILE A 267 10.59 -8.46 26.90
N SER A 268 10.95 -7.25 27.29
CA SER A 268 10.96 -6.81 28.69
C SER A 268 9.57 -6.51 29.25
N LYS A 269 8.56 -6.36 28.37
CA LYS A 269 7.18 -5.94 28.69
C LYS A 269 7.08 -4.52 29.28
N ASN A 270 8.14 -3.73 29.16
CA ASN A 270 8.14 -2.36 29.62
C ASN A 270 7.35 -1.45 28.68
N LEU A 271 6.64 -0.48 29.28
CA LEU A 271 5.93 0.58 28.60
C LEU A 271 6.62 1.91 28.90
N THR A 272 7.06 2.62 27.85
CA THR A 272 7.74 3.92 27.97
C THR A 272 6.96 4.98 27.22
N GLN A 273 6.62 6.07 27.86
CA GLN A 273 5.97 7.23 27.22
C GLN A 273 7.01 8.01 26.39
N VAL A 274 6.68 8.28 25.13
CA VAL A 274 7.53 9.02 24.17
C VAL A 274 7.13 10.48 24.10
N THR A 275 5.83 10.77 24.06
CA THR A 275 5.31 12.16 24.07
C THR A 275 4.49 12.42 25.32
N ASN A 276 4.50 13.66 25.76
CA ASN A 276 3.70 14.15 26.88
C ASN A 276 3.29 15.59 26.57
N TYR A 277 2.18 15.75 25.90
CA TYR A 277 1.68 17.02 25.40
C TYR A 277 0.24 17.27 25.90
N PRO A 278 -0.16 18.51 26.30
CA PRO A 278 -1.52 18.78 26.76
C PRO A 278 -2.66 18.62 25.74
N GLY A 279 -2.36 18.35 24.48
CA GLY A 279 -3.30 18.07 23.41
C GLY A 279 -3.26 16.61 22.96
N ILE A 280 -3.36 16.36 21.67
CA ILE A 280 -3.47 15.03 21.06
C ILE A 280 -2.17 14.69 20.33
N ASP A 281 -1.49 13.60 20.72
CA ASP A 281 -0.41 12.97 19.98
C ASP A 281 -0.82 11.53 19.63
N VAL A 282 -0.98 11.24 18.32
CA VAL A 282 -1.51 9.96 17.82
C VAL A 282 -0.77 9.46 16.59
N ASN A 283 -1.01 8.21 16.23
CA ASN A 283 -0.51 7.58 15.00
C ASN A 283 1.02 7.67 14.87
N GLY A 284 1.75 7.27 15.93
CA GLY A 284 3.21 7.21 15.92
C GLY A 284 3.73 6.17 14.93
N ASN A 285 4.77 6.50 14.16
CA ASN A 285 5.45 5.59 13.25
C ASN A 285 6.97 5.76 13.41
N PHE A 286 7.71 4.65 13.39
CA PHE A 286 9.16 4.67 13.41
C PHE A 286 9.71 5.22 12.09
N VAL A 287 10.79 6.01 12.16
CA VAL A 287 11.47 6.58 11.00
C VAL A 287 12.98 6.66 11.27
N ASP A 288 13.79 6.88 10.24
CA ASP A 288 15.25 7.04 10.35
C ASP A 288 15.90 5.87 11.12
N ASN A 289 15.67 4.64 10.67
CA ASN A 289 16.15 3.40 11.28
C ASN A 289 15.72 3.23 12.74
N ASP A 290 14.45 3.49 13.04
CA ASP A 290 13.85 3.38 14.37
C ASP A 290 14.49 4.30 15.44
N THR A 291 15.21 5.35 15.02
CA THR A 291 15.81 6.34 15.96
C THR A 291 14.88 7.48 16.31
N ARG A 292 13.88 7.74 15.48
CA ARG A 292 12.86 8.79 15.63
C ARG A 292 11.46 8.21 15.49
N VAL A 293 10.49 8.95 16.01
CA VAL A 293 9.05 8.69 15.84
C VAL A 293 8.42 9.90 15.18
N VAL A 294 7.70 9.65 14.09
CA VAL A 294 6.81 10.61 13.44
C VAL A 294 5.39 10.37 13.96
N PHE A 295 4.65 11.42 14.25
CA PHE A 295 3.30 11.33 14.80
C PHE A 295 2.43 12.52 14.39
N VAL A 296 1.13 12.38 14.57
CA VAL A 296 0.16 13.46 14.35
C VAL A 296 -0.13 14.15 15.67
N SER A 297 -0.06 15.48 15.68
CA SER A 297 -0.32 16.32 16.86
C SER A 297 -1.17 17.54 16.50
N ASP A 298 -1.99 17.99 17.43
CA ASP A 298 -2.80 19.21 17.32
C ASP A 298 -2.13 20.47 17.94
N ARG A 299 -0.83 20.41 18.25
CA ARG A 299 -0.08 21.51 18.92
C ARG A 299 -0.06 22.85 18.18
N LEU A 300 -0.47 22.88 16.91
CA LEU A 300 -0.69 24.11 16.13
C LEU A 300 -2.16 24.54 16.07
N GLY A 301 -3.03 23.91 16.88
CA GLY A 301 -4.48 24.12 16.85
C GLY A 301 -5.21 23.33 15.74
N TYR A 302 -4.50 22.50 14.99
CA TYR A 302 -5.03 21.58 13.99
C TYR A 302 -4.08 20.39 13.81
N PRO A 303 -4.57 19.21 13.36
CA PRO A 303 -3.73 18.04 13.14
C PRO A 303 -2.63 18.31 12.15
N ASN A 304 -1.38 18.09 12.56
CA ASN A 304 -0.19 18.20 11.72
C ASN A 304 0.86 17.15 12.12
N ILE A 305 1.89 16.99 11.32
CA ILE A 305 2.89 15.94 11.43
C ILE A 305 4.15 16.47 12.08
N PHE A 306 4.56 15.80 13.13
CA PHE A 306 5.75 16.12 13.94
C PHE A 306 6.65 14.90 14.08
N ALA A 307 7.91 15.11 14.45
CA ALA A 307 8.85 14.06 14.77
C ALA A 307 9.59 14.36 16.07
N THR A 308 9.99 13.30 16.78
CA THR A 308 10.86 13.39 17.96
C THR A 308 11.80 12.19 18.02
N GLY A 309 12.93 12.34 18.73
CA GLY A 309 13.82 11.21 19.03
C GLY A 309 13.23 10.26 20.06
N ILE A 310 13.45 8.97 19.91
CA ILE A 310 12.95 7.97 20.89
C ILE A 310 13.63 8.07 22.26
N ASN A 311 14.86 8.59 22.30
CA ASN A 311 15.66 8.77 23.52
C ASN A 311 15.71 10.23 23.98
N ASN A 312 15.17 11.16 23.22
CA ASN A 312 15.18 12.59 23.51
C ASN A 312 13.88 13.23 23.05
N SER A 313 12.83 13.04 23.83
CA SER A 313 11.49 13.60 23.56
C SER A 313 11.39 15.12 23.78
N ALA A 314 12.45 15.78 24.27
CA ALA A 314 12.44 17.21 24.55
C ALA A 314 12.45 18.08 23.28
N SER A 315 12.89 17.55 22.13
CA SER A 315 12.90 18.25 20.84
C SER A 315 11.87 17.67 19.91
N VAL A 316 10.78 18.41 19.68
CA VAL A 316 9.74 18.06 18.72
C VAL A 316 9.86 18.99 17.52
N GLU A 317 10.01 18.40 16.35
CA GLU A 317 10.19 19.08 15.06
C GLU A 317 8.91 18.97 14.23
N GLN A 318 8.48 20.07 13.60
CA GLN A 318 7.40 20.06 12.62
C GLN A 318 7.92 19.52 11.28
N MET A 319 7.21 18.53 10.72
CA MET A 319 7.62 17.89 9.47
C MET A 319 6.88 18.41 8.24
N VAL A 320 5.68 18.96 8.40
CA VAL A 320 4.83 19.44 7.30
C VAL A 320 4.42 20.88 7.51
N TYR A 321 4.65 21.73 6.50
CA TYR A 321 4.41 23.18 6.55
C TYR A 321 3.28 23.63 5.61
N HIS A 322 2.61 22.72 4.93
CA HIS A 322 1.47 23.01 4.06
C HIS A 322 0.21 22.27 4.50
N GLY A 323 -0.92 22.69 3.95
CA GLY A 323 -2.22 22.08 4.25
C GLY A 323 -2.69 22.33 5.67
N ARG A 324 -3.89 21.87 5.96
CA ARG A 324 -4.47 21.80 7.30
C ARG A 324 -5.11 20.42 7.45
N ASN A 325 -5.05 19.84 8.66
CA ASN A 325 -5.51 18.47 8.92
C ASN A 325 -4.67 17.43 8.16
N ASN A 326 -3.36 17.42 8.45
CA ASN A 326 -2.42 16.41 8.00
C ASN A 326 -2.48 15.22 8.97
N ASN A 327 -2.77 14.02 8.46
CA ASN A 327 -3.03 12.84 9.29
C ASN A 327 -2.67 11.53 8.58
N SER A 328 -2.98 10.40 9.24
CA SER A 328 -2.83 9.05 8.67
C SER A 328 -1.42 8.76 8.15
N VAL A 329 -0.42 8.97 9.01
CA VAL A 329 1.00 8.80 8.69
C VAL A 329 1.37 7.33 8.51
N SER A 330 2.26 7.05 7.58
CA SER A 330 3.04 5.82 7.47
C SER A 330 4.46 6.15 6.99
N THR A 331 5.43 5.34 7.36
CA THR A 331 6.85 5.60 7.11
C THR A 331 7.53 4.40 6.46
N PHE A 332 8.57 4.69 5.68
CA PHE A 332 9.52 3.70 5.18
C PHE A 332 10.91 4.36 5.11
N GLU A 333 11.89 3.81 5.84
CA GLU A 333 13.23 4.39 5.99
C GLU A 333 13.20 5.86 6.45
N ASN A 334 13.52 6.79 5.56
CA ASN A 334 13.46 8.24 5.77
C ASN A 334 12.28 8.92 5.05
N TYR A 335 11.37 8.15 4.49
CA TYR A 335 10.20 8.67 3.81
C TYR A 335 8.94 8.60 4.68
N ILE A 336 8.08 9.59 4.51
CA ILE A 336 6.80 9.72 5.20
C ILE A 336 5.71 9.90 4.15
N VAL A 337 4.69 9.04 4.13
CA VAL A 337 3.43 9.29 3.41
C VAL A 337 2.34 9.68 4.38
N TYR A 338 1.50 10.62 4.00
CA TYR A 338 0.41 11.11 4.83
C TYR A 338 -0.77 11.60 3.99
N SER A 339 -1.93 11.73 4.63
CA SER A 339 -3.12 12.33 4.06
C SER A 339 -3.23 13.78 4.50
N SER A 340 -3.41 14.70 3.54
CA SER A 340 -3.59 16.12 3.78
C SER A 340 -4.92 16.61 3.22
N ARG A 341 -5.65 17.38 4.03
CA ARG A 341 -6.87 18.04 3.57
C ARG A 341 -6.54 19.24 2.69
N GLU A 342 -7.08 19.24 1.49
CA GLU A 342 -6.97 20.38 0.60
C GLU A 342 -7.83 21.57 1.08
N GLY A 343 -7.31 22.75 0.87
CA GLY A 343 -7.71 24.02 1.49
C GLY A 343 -9.14 24.46 1.42
N SER A 344 -9.57 25.38 0.58
CA SER A 344 -10.81 26.16 0.70
C SER A 344 -11.73 26.00 -0.52
N GLY A 345 -13.02 26.27 -0.36
CA GLY A 345 -14.02 26.21 -1.42
C GLY A 345 -14.61 24.81 -1.61
N ASP A 346 -14.94 24.44 -2.84
CA ASP A 346 -15.56 23.17 -3.22
C ASP A 346 -14.68 21.95 -2.91
N ALA A 347 -13.38 22.16 -2.69
CA ALA A 347 -12.40 21.14 -2.33
C ALA A 347 -12.35 20.80 -0.81
N THR A 348 -13.24 21.34 0.02
CA THR A 348 -13.19 21.18 1.49
C THR A 348 -13.25 19.73 2.00
N ASN A 349 -13.68 18.80 1.17
CA ASN A 349 -13.78 17.37 1.48
C ASN A 349 -12.74 16.51 0.72
N THR A 350 -11.77 17.14 0.08
CA THR A 350 -10.69 16.45 -0.63
C THR A 350 -9.53 16.20 0.31
N PHE A 351 -9.09 14.95 0.37
CA PHE A 351 -7.87 14.53 1.05
C PHE A 351 -6.94 13.90 0.04
N ASN A 352 -5.72 14.41 -0.06
CA ASN A 352 -4.72 13.88 -0.97
C ASN A 352 -3.55 13.26 -0.21
N ILE A 353 -2.93 12.27 -0.84
CA ILE A 353 -1.74 11.61 -0.30
C ILE A 353 -0.51 12.37 -0.77
N TYR A 354 0.39 12.63 0.15
CA TYR A 354 1.68 13.27 -0.05
C TYR A 354 2.82 12.37 0.43
N LEU A 355 3.97 12.52 -0.19
CA LEU A 355 5.23 11.88 0.16
C LEU A 355 6.26 12.96 0.46
N ILE A 356 6.94 12.86 1.62
CA ILE A 356 8.06 13.73 2.00
C ILE A 356 9.24 12.90 2.48
N SER A 357 10.41 13.54 2.61
CA SER A 357 11.63 12.96 3.19
C SER A 357 11.99 13.68 4.49
N THR A 358 12.50 12.93 5.48
CA THR A 358 13.07 13.50 6.71
C THR A 358 14.46 14.12 6.51
N GLN A 359 15.11 13.83 5.38
CA GLN A 359 16.50 14.22 5.11
C GLN A 359 16.62 15.37 4.10
N THR A 360 15.57 15.65 3.34
CA THR A 360 15.56 16.66 2.27
C THR A 360 14.24 17.43 2.27
N ASN A 361 14.20 18.56 1.57
CA ASN A 361 12.98 19.35 1.35
C ASN A 361 12.06 18.74 0.25
N PHE A 362 12.25 17.45 -0.07
CA PHE A 362 11.44 16.77 -1.07
C PHE A 362 10.00 16.65 -0.61
N ILE A 363 9.09 17.07 -1.49
CA ILE A 363 7.66 16.90 -1.32
C ILE A 363 7.03 16.52 -2.66
N ARG A 364 6.15 15.54 -2.66
CA ARG A 364 5.44 15.07 -3.85
C ARG A 364 4.00 14.74 -3.51
N GLN A 365 3.07 15.32 -4.25
CA GLN A 365 1.67 14.94 -4.21
C GLN A 365 1.47 13.66 -5.03
N LEU A 366 0.86 12.64 -4.41
CA LEU A 366 0.63 11.33 -5.03
C LEU A 366 -0.77 11.15 -5.59
N THR A 367 -1.76 11.88 -5.05
CA THR A 367 -3.15 11.87 -5.54
C THR A 367 -3.67 13.29 -5.68
N ALA A 368 -4.58 13.52 -6.64
CA ALA A 368 -5.06 14.87 -6.97
C ALA A 368 -6.56 15.08 -6.69
N SER A 369 -7.32 14.05 -6.31
CA SER A 369 -8.77 14.20 -6.17
C SER A 369 -9.40 13.14 -5.27
N GLY A 370 -10.50 13.49 -4.61
CA GLY A 370 -11.32 12.60 -3.78
C GLY A 370 -10.87 12.53 -2.33
N LYS A 371 -11.37 11.53 -1.61
CA LYS A 371 -11.01 11.27 -0.21
C LYS A 371 -10.06 10.08 -0.16
N ASN A 372 -8.77 10.36 -0.04
CA ASN A 372 -7.72 9.38 0.02
C ASN A 372 -7.11 9.37 1.43
N ASN A 373 -7.23 8.25 2.14
CA ASN A 373 -6.83 8.14 3.53
C ASN A 373 -6.05 6.85 3.79
N TYR A 374 -5.40 6.79 4.95
CA TYR A 374 -4.67 5.63 5.45
C TYR A 374 -3.63 5.07 4.46
N PRO A 375 -2.72 5.94 3.96
CA PRO A 375 -1.63 5.44 3.12
C PRO A 375 -0.74 4.49 3.93
N ARG A 376 -0.25 3.42 3.29
CA ARG A 376 0.71 2.47 3.85
C ARG A 376 1.74 2.11 2.78
N PHE A 377 3.01 2.14 3.15
CA PHE A 377 4.06 1.64 2.28
C PHE A 377 3.97 0.12 2.12
N SER A 378 4.36 -0.37 0.96
CA SER A 378 4.74 -1.77 0.78
C SER A 378 6.01 -2.10 1.58
N SER A 379 6.24 -3.38 1.84
CA SER A 379 7.40 -3.84 2.62
C SER A 379 8.75 -3.49 2.01
N ASP A 380 8.80 -3.20 0.72
CA ASP A 380 9.99 -2.75 -0.04
C ASP A 380 10.02 -1.23 -0.28
N GLY A 381 9.01 -0.49 0.17
CA GLY A 381 8.91 0.97 0.01
C GLY A 381 8.64 1.47 -1.40
N GLN A 382 8.43 0.60 -2.39
CA GLN A 382 8.26 1.01 -3.79
C GLN A 382 6.82 1.35 -4.17
N SER A 383 5.88 0.96 -3.33
CA SER A 383 4.46 1.20 -3.56
C SER A 383 3.78 1.71 -2.30
N VAL A 384 2.66 2.40 -2.49
CA VAL A 384 1.79 2.86 -1.41
C VAL A 384 0.38 2.38 -1.68
N VAL A 385 -0.19 1.66 -0.71
CA VAL A 385 -1.63 1.37 -0.69
C VAL A 385 -2.35 2.44 0.10
N TYR A 386 -3.59 2.76 -0.28
CA TYR A 386 -4.43 3.72 0.42
C TYR A 386 -5.92 3.38 0.25
N ILE A 387 -6.76 3.95 1.10
CA ILE A 387 -8.21 3.83 0.98
C ILE A 387 -8.75 5.06 0.26
N LYS A 388 -9.43 4.85 -0.87
CA LYS A 388 -10.20 5.87 -1.56
C LYS A 388 -11.68 5.68 -1.27
N GLU A 389 -12.31 6.68 -0.66
CA GLU A 389 -13.75 6.67 -0.40
C GLU A 389 -14.51 7.31 -1.58
N HIS A 390 -15.52 6.60 -2.08
CA HIS A 390 -16.44 7.11 -3.09
C HIS A 390 -17.86 6.59 -2.83
N ALA A 391 -18.84 7.49 -2.77
CA ALA A 391 -20.26 7.16 -2.60
C ALA A 391 -20.54 6.19 -1.42
N GLY A 392 -19.83 6.34 -0.30
CA GLY A 392 -20.01 5.49 0.89
C GLY A 392 -19.34 4.11 0.82
N GLN A 393 -18.63 3.81 -0.26
CA GLN A 393 -17.84 2.59 -0.44
C GLN A 393 -16.35 2.87 -0.39
N SER A 394 -15.58 1.86 -0.02
CA SER A 394 -14.12 1.93 -0.04
C SER A 394 -13.56 1.24 -1.28
N ASN A 395 -12.59 1.89 -1.93
CA ASN A 395 -11.71 1.28 -2.91
C ASN A 395 -10.31 1.22 -2.32
N LEU A 396 -9.58 0.17 -2.64
CA LEU A 396 -8.15 0.10 -2.38
C LEU A 396 -7.42 0.73 -3.56
N GLY A 397 -6.64 1.76 -3.30
CA GLY A 397 -5.72 2.34 -4.28
C GLY A 397 -4.32 1.80 -4.07
N VAL A 398 -3.59 1.56 -5.16
CA VAL A 398 -2.16 1.22 -5.15
C VAL A 398 -1.43 2.23 -6.04
N ILE A 399 -0.42 2.88 -5.49
CA ILE A 399 0.46 3.80 -6.21
C ILE A 399 1.82 3.15 -6.37
N ARG A 400 2.30 3.04 -7.59
CA ARG A 400 3.67 2.71 -7.92
C ARG A 400 4.49 4.01 -7.90
N LEU A 401 5.38 4.15 -6.91
CA LEU A 401 6.06 5.43 -6.65
C LEU A 401 7.01 5.85 -7.77
N ASN A 402 7.81 4.93 -8.30
CA ASN A 402 8.80 5.22 -9.33
C ASN A 402 8.15 5.46 -10.69
N GLU A 403 7.11 4.69 -11.01
CA GLU A 403 6.40 4.74 -12.30
C GLU A 403 5.33 5.83 -12.33
N ASN A 404 5.02 6.43 -11.19
CA ASN A 404 3.95 7.44 -11.04
C ASN A 404 2.58 6.97 -11.56
N LYS A 405 2.27 5.69 -11.33
CA LYS A 405 1.00 5.09 -11.77
C LYS A 405 0.14 4.72 -10.56
N SER A 406 -1.17 4.87 -10.71
CA SER A 406 -2.15 4.53 -9.66
C SER A 406 -3.21 3.59 -10.21
N PHE A 407 -3.54 2.57 -9.42
CA PHE A 407 -4.54 1.55 -9.71
C PHE A 407 -5.57 1.51 -8.60
N GLN A 408 -6.81 1.12 -8.90
CA GLN A 408 -7.89 1.06 -7.92
C GLN A 408 -8.62 -0.28 -8.00
N PHE A 409 -8.89 -0.85 -6.82
CA PHE A 409 -9.55 -2.13 -6.65
C PHE A 409 -10.77 -1.94 -5.74
N PRO A 410 -11.99 -2.11 -6.23
CA PRO A 410 -13.19 -1.83 -5.46
C PRO A 410 -13.44 -2.92 -4.41
N LEU A 411 -13.73 -2.51 -3.18
CA LEU A 411 -14.33 -3.39 -2.20
C LEU A 411 -15.81 -3.62 -2.58
N LYS A 412 -16.20 -4.86 -2.78
CA LYS A 412 -17.55 -5.18 -3.26
C LYS A 412 -18.66 -4.74 -2.30
N ILE A 413 -18.46 -4.87 -0.99
CA ILE A 413 -19.44 -4.52 0.03
C ILE A 413 -18.74 -4.00 1.28
N GLY A 414 -19.15 -2.81 1.75
CA GLY A 414 -18.78 -2.26 3.04
C GLY A 414 -17.72 -1.16 2.99
N LYS A 415 -17.36 -0.70 4.17
CA LYS A 415 -16.39 0.38 4.38
C LYS A 415 -15.20 -0.14 5.18
N ILE A 416 -14.00 0.06 4.65
CA ILE A 416 -12.76 -0.23 5.37
C ILE A 416 -12.56 0.85 6.43
N GLN A 417 -12.35 0.41 7.67
CA GLN A 417 -12.11 1.28 8.81
C GLN A 417 -10.62 1.61 8.96
N SER A 418 -9.77 0.62 8.74
CA SER A 418 -8.31 0.73 8.83
C SER A 418 -7.65 -0.38 8.04
N ILE A 419 -6.41 -0.14 7.65
CA ILE A 419 -5.64 -1.03 6.77
C ILE A 419 -4.18 -1.03 7.18
N ASP A 420 -3.50 -2.17 6.95
CA ASP A 420 -2.05 -2.28 6.97
C ASP A 420 -1.54 -3.25 5.88
N TRP A 421 -0.28 -3.09 5.48
CA TRP A 421 0.30 -3.83 4.37
C TRP A 421 1.70 -4.37 4.64
#